data_4e0b2b1dfd9818d9383779ec14736e2d
#
_entry.id   4e0b2b1dfd9818d9383779ec14736e2d
#
_cell.length_a   1.000
_cell.length_b   1.000
_cell.length_c   1.000
_cell.angle_alpha   90.00
_cell.angle_beta   90.00
_cell.angle_gamma   90.00
#
_symmetry.space_group_name_H-M   'P 1'
#
loop_
_entity.id
_entity.type
_entity.pdbx_description
1 polymer ?
#
loop_
_entity_poly.entity_id
_entity_poly.type
_entity_poly.pdbx_seq_one_letter_code
_entity_poly.pdbx_strand_id
1 'polypeptide(L)'
;MRNLTTTSGDVTLHVPRLKGVSFETAIIERYRRRESSVEEALIEMYLAGVSVRRVEDITEALWGSKVSPATISELNKKAYVHIEDWRNRPLQGGKYPYVYVDGIYLRRNWGGEYENVAILVAIAVNEDGYREVLGAAEGMKEDKASWVNFFQWLKSRGLDGVKLIVGDKCLGMLEAVGEVFPDSKYQRCTVHFYRNVFSVVPRSRVKLMAKMLKAIHAQESKKAAREKAKAVVAQLKEMKLKEAAKKVEDSVEETLTYCDFPYEHCTRIRTNNVIERLNREIRRRTRVVGTFPDGNSALMLVCARLRHVAGTQWGNI
;
A
#
# COMPACT_ATOMS: atom_id res chain seq x y z
N MET A 1 0.52 -34.46 33.46
CA MET A 1 -0.59 -34.04 32.59
C MET A 1 -0.14 -32.85 31.77
N ARG A 2 -0.53 -32.74 30.52
CA ARG A 2 -0.19 -31.65 29.60
C ARG A 2 -1.42 -31.34 28.76
N ASN A 3 -1.79 -30.06 28.64
CA ASN A 3 -2.90 -29.63 27.79
C ASN A 3 -2.38 -29.31 26.38
N LEU A 4 -3.10 -29.77 25.38
CA LEU A 4 -2.90 -29.51 23.98
C LEU A 4 -4.20 -28.92 23.41
N THR A 5 -4.14 -27.71 22.87
CA THR A 5 -5.26 -27.08 22.14
C THR A 5 -5.31 -27.62 20.71
N THR A 6 -6.43 -28.22 20.34
CA THR A 6 -6.70 -28.79 19.02
C THR A 6 -7.88 -28.09 18.37
N THR A 7 -8.15 -28.37 17.11
CA THR A 7 -9.35 -27.89 16.39
C THR A 7 -10.67 -28.45 16.98
N SER A 8 -10.58 -29.50 17.81
CA SER A 8 -11.72 -30.12 18.51
C SER A 8 -11.85 -29.69 19.97
N GLY A 9 -11.06 -28.71 20.42
CA GLY A 9 -11.02 -28.24 21.80
C GLY A 9 -9.73 -28.64 22.54
N ASP A 10 -9.70 -28.36 23.85
CA ASP A 10 -8.55 -28.68 24.70
C ASP A 10 -8.54 -30.15 25.11
N VAL A 11 -7.44 -30.84 24.82
CA VAL A 11 -7.22 -32.25 25.17
C VAL A 11 -6.14 -32.35 26.25
N THR A 12 -6.44 -33.05 27.32
CA THR A 12 -5.46 -33.33 28.39
C THR A 12 -4.70 -34.61 28.08
N LEU A 13 -3.41 -34.50 27.84
CA LEU A 13 -2.53 -35.63 27.55
C LEU A 13 -1.89 -36.15 28.82
N HIS A 14 -1.98 -37.46 29.05
CA HIS A 14 -1.23 -38.18 30.08
C HIS A 14 0.10 -38.65 29.49
N VAL A 15 1.16 -37.85 29.68
CA VAL A 15 2.51 -38.20 29.19
C VAL A 15 3.28 -38.93 30.31
N PRO A 16 3.56 -40.21 30.17
CA PRO A 16 4.38 -40.93 31.15
C PRO A 16 5.83 -40.40 31.12
N ARG A 17 6.45 -40.22 32.28
CA ARG A 17 7.87 -39.89 32.41
C ARG A 17 8.68 -41.18 32.54
N LEU A 18 9.43 -41.51 31.49
CA LEU A 18 10.40 -42.59 31.50
C LEU A 18 11.70 -42.10 32.14
N LYS A 19 12.25 -42.80 33.12
CA LYS A 19 13.56 -42.48 33.71
C LYS A 19 14.67 -43.08 32.82
N GLY A 20 15.61 -42.22 32.38
CA GLY A 20 16.83 -42.67 31.66
C GLY A 20 16.68 -42.94 30.16
N VAL A 21 15.49 -42.72 29.59
CA VAL A 21 15.25 -42.88 28.15
C VAL A 21 14.59 -41.61 27.60
N SER A 22 15.18 -41.02 26.53
CA SER A 22 14.55 -39.95 25.79
C SER A 22 13.59 -40.56 24.77
N PHE A 23 12.30 -40.33 24.95
CA PHE A 23 11.26 -40.78 24.03
C PHE A 23 10.69 -39.56 23.26
N GLU A 24 10.81 -39.59 21.95
CA GLU A 24 10.14 -38.60 21.05
C GLU A 24 8.90 -39.25 20.45
N THR A 25 7.75 -38.60 20.62
CA THR A 25 6.51 -39.06 20.03
C THR A 25 6.44 -38.67 18.58
N ALA A 26 6.12 -39.60 17.66
CA ALA A 26 5.99 -39.36 16.24
C ALA A 26 4.76 -38.48 15.87
N ILE A 27 3.77 -38.37 16.76
CA ILE A 27 2.50 -37.69 16.48
C ILE A 27 2.47 -36.28 17.10
N ILE A 28 3.08 -36.09 18.27
CA ILE A 28 3.01 -34.83 19.01
C ILE A 28 4.42 -34.39 19.38
N GLU A 29 4.86 -33.27 18.79
CA GLU A 29 6.17 -32.68 19.10
C GLU A 29 6.31 -32.33 20.60
N ARG A 30 7.51 -32.55 21.11
CA ARG A 30 7.83 -32.30 22.52
C ARG A 30 7.66 -30.79 22.80
N TYR A 31 6.94 -30.48 23.90
CA TYR A 31 6.64 -29.11 24.37
C TYR A 31 5.60 -28.32 23.52
N ARG A 32 5.02 -28.89 22.50
CA ARG A 32 3.96 -28.22 21.75
C ARG A 32 2.68 -28.08 22.59
N ARG A 33 2.13 -26.87 22.63
CA ARG A 33 0.91 -26.57 23.39
C ARG A 33 -0.33 -26.47 22.51
N ARG A 34 -0.13 -26.37 21.20
CA ARG A 34 -1.20 -26.26 20.19
C ARG A 34 -0.90 -27.16 19.01
N GLU A 35 -1.95 -27.59 18.36
CA GLU A 35 -1.86 -28.27 17.08
C GLU A 35 -1.40 -27.28 15.99
N SER A 36 -0.65 -27.76 14.97
CA SER A 36 -0.15 -26.90 13.87
C SER A 36 -1.28 -26.22 13.11
N SER A 37 -2.36 -26.95 12.89
CA SER A 37 -3.54 -26.42 12.21
C SER A 37 -4.18 -25.22 12.93
N VAL A 38 -4.13 -25.20 14.26
CA VAL A 38 -4.59 -24.03 15.06
C VAL A 38 -3.66 -22.84 14.87
N GLU A 39 -2.34 -23.06 14.90
CA GLU A 39 -1.37 -21.98 14.67
C GLU A 39 -1.48 -21.41 13.25
N GLU A 40 -1.61 -22.27 12.24
CA GLU A 40 -1.83 -21.89 10.84
C GLU A 40 -3.11 -21.07 10.65
N ALA A 41 -4.21 -21.51 11.25
CA ALA A 41 -5.48 -20.78 11.20
C ALA A 41 -5.38 -19.38 11.84
N LEU A 42 -4.64 -19.25 12.96
CA LEU A 42 -4.41 -17.96 13.62
C LEU A 42 -3.55 -17.02 12.73
N ILE A 43 -2.52 -17.57 12.09
CA ILE A 43 -1.68 -16.83 11.14
C ILE A 43 -2.53 -16.35 9.95
N GLU A 44 -3.35 -17.22 9.37
CA GLU A 44 -4.23 -16.85 8.26
C GLU A 44 -5.29 -15.82 8.67
N MET A 45 -5.86 -15.89 9.86
CA MET A 45 -6.76 -14.86 10.39
C MET A 45 -6.05 -13.50 10.47
N TYR A 46 -4.80 -13.47 10.95
CA TYR A 46 -4.01 -12.23 10.99
C TYR A 46 -3.72 -11.70 9.59
N LEU A 47 -3.27 -12.56 8.67
CA LEU A 47 -3.00 -12.18 7.28
C LEU A 47 -4.25 -11.68 6.55
N ALA A 48 -5.41 -12.28 6.83
CA ALA A 48 -6.71 -11.81 6.34
C ALA A 48 -7.15 -10.47 6.97
N GLY A 49 -6.46 -10.02 8.02
CA GLY A 49 -6.69 -8.72 8.65
C GLY A 49 -7.70 -8.76 9.81
N VAL A 50 -7.91 -9.89 10.44
CA VAL A 50 -8.70 -10.00 11.67
C VAL A 50 -7.95 -9.32 12.81
N SER A 51 -8.61 -8.51 13.63
CA SER A 51 -7.97 -7.85 14.78
C SER A 51 -7.66 -8.87 15.88
N VAL A 52 -6.60 -8.62 16.66
CA VAL A 52 -6.18 -9.50 17.76
C VAL A 52 -7.35 -9.80 18.71
N ARG A 53 -8.13 -8.78 19.11
CA ARG A 53 -9.32 -8.95 19.97
C ARG A 53 -10.36 -9.85 19.32
N ARG A 54 -10.60 -9.69 18.03
CA ARG A 54 -11.57 -10.52 17.31
C ARG A 54 -11.08 -11.95 17.10
N VAL A 55 -9.76 -12.16 17.05
CA VAL A 55 -9.18 -13.51 17.04
C VAL A 55 -9.48 -14.23 18.37
N GLU A 56 -9.41 -13.54 19.52
CA GLU A 56 -9.80 -14.12 20.82
C GLU A 56 -11.27 -14.57 20.82
N ASP A 57 -12.17 -13.72 20.37
CA ASP A 57 -13.61 -14.04 20.28
C ASP A 57 -13.87 -15.22 19.34
N ILE A 58 -13.20 -15.26 18.20
CA ILE A 58 -13.34 -16.33 17.21
C ILE A 58 -12.80 -17.66 17.77
N THR A 59 -11.62 -17.63 18.43
CA THR A 59 -11.03 -18.85 19.01
C THR A 59 -11.86 -19.39 20.16
N GLU A 60 -12.43 -18.54 20.99
CA GLU A 60 -13.37 -18.94 22.02
C GLU A 60 -14.62 -19.60 21.44
N ALA A 61 -15.19 -18.99 20.38
CA ALA A 61 -16.39 -19.53 19.73
C ALA A 61 -16.15 -20.84 18.98
N LEU A 62 -14.99 -21.00 18.32
CA LEU A 62 -14.69 -22.18 17.51
C LEU A 62 -14.10 -23.33 18.30
N TRP A 63 -13.25 -23.05 19.29
CA TRP A 63 -12.44 -24.06 20.00
C TRP A 63 -12.65 -24.06 21.50
N GLY A 64 -13.53 -23.21 22.03
CA GLY A 64 -13.83 -23.12 23.45
C GLY A 64 -12.68 -22.60 24.32
N SER A 65 -11.61 -22.11 23.70
CA SER A 65 -10.43 -21.59 24.43
C SER A 65 -10.02 -20.21 23.90
N LYS A 66 -9.70 -19.31 24.85
CA LYS A 66 -9.15 -17.98 24.52
C LYS A 66 -7.65 -18.07 24.26
N VAL A 67 -7.24 -17.54 23.11
CA VAL A 67 -5.82 -17.36 22.79
C VAL A 67 -5.37 -16.00 23.32
N SER A 68 -4.36 -15.97 24.18
CA SER A 68 -3.90 -14.71 24.77
C SER A 68 -3.30 -13.74 23.72
N PRO A 69 -3.39 -12.41 23.93
CA PRO A 69 -2.77 -11.43 23.06
C PRO A 69 -1.26 -11.64 22.86
N ALA A 70 -0.56 -12.09 23.91
CA ALA A 70 0.86 -12.42 23.83
C ALA A 70 1.14 -13.55 22.86
N THR A 71 0.32 -14.60 22.87
CA THR A 71 0.42 -15.71 21.92
C THR A 71 0.19 -15.25 20.47
N ILE A 72 -0.82 -14.40 20.26
CA ILE A 72 -1.09 -13.86 18.92
C ILE A 72 0.09 -13.00 18.44
N SER A 73 0.72 -12.24 19.34
CA SER A 73 1.92 -11.44 19.01
C SER A 73 3.12 -12.34 18.63
N GLU A 74 3.31 -13.49 19.28
CA GLU A 74 4.35 -14.45 18.90
C GLU A 74 4.06 -15.10 17.53
N LEU A 75 2.80 -15.45 17.27
CA LEU A 75 2.39 -16.00 15.98
C LEU A 75 2.49 -14.98 14.85
N ASN A 76 2.25 -13.69 15.13
CA ASN A 76 2.48 -12.63 14.18
C ASN A 76 3.95 -12.55 13.72
N LYS A 77 4.91 -12.77 14.64
CA LYS A 77 6.33 -12.85 14.27
C LYS A 77 6.63 -14.02 13.33
N LYS A 78 5.98 -15.18 13.53
CA LYS A 78 6.08 -16.29 12.58
C LYS A 78 5.46 -15.95 11.22
N ALA A 79 4.32 -15.23 11.23
CA ALA A 79 3.69 -14.75 9.99
C ALA A 79 4.59 -13.77 9.20
N TYR A 80 5.46 -13.03 9.87
CA TYR A 80 6.36 -12.08 9.21
C TYR A 80 7.29 -12.75 8.18
N VAL A 81 7.72 -13.98 8.41
CA VAL A 81 8.52 -14.74 7.44
C VAL A 81 7.76 -14.89 6.11
N HIS A 82 6.51 -15.32 6.18
CA HIS A 82 5.67 -15.49 4.99
C HIS A 82 5.33 -14.16 4.30
N ILE A 83 5.20 -13.08 5.08
CA ILE A 83 4.98 -11.74 4.54
C ILE A 83 6.24 -11.23 3.85
N GLU A 84 7.42 -11.44 4.45
CA GLU A 84 8.71 -11.05 3.86
C GLU A 84 9.01 -11.83 2.58
N ASP A 85 8.73 -13.13 2.54
CA ASP A 85 8.86 -13.96 1.34
C ASP A 85 7.97 -13.41 0.22
N TRP A 86 6.70 -13.10 0.54
CA TRP A 86 5.79 -12.48 -0.44
C TRP A 86 6.26 -11.09 -0.88
N ARG A 87 6.73 -10.26 0.05
CA ARG A 87 7.23 -8.92 -0.22
C ARG A 87 8.43 -8.94 -1.16
N ASN A 88 9.35 -9.88 -0.95
CA ASN A 88 10.58 -10.01 -1.72
C ASN A 88 10.48 -10.97 -2.92
N ARG A 89 9.27 -11.48 -3.23
CA ARG A 89 9.08 -12.39 -4.36
C ARG A 89 9.55 -11.76 -5.68
N PRO A 90 10.07 -12.53 -6.63
CA PRO A 90 10.32 -12.08 -7.99
C PRO A 90 9.03 -11.59 -8.66
N LEU A 91 9.11 -10.51 -9.44
CA LEU A 91 8.01 -10.02 -10.26
C LEU A 91 8.02 -10.79 -11.58
N GLN A 92 6.92 -11.44 -11.92
CA GLN A 92 6.83 -12.38 -13.05
C GLN A 92 5.88 -11.91 -14.15
N GLY A 93 5.34 -10.70 -14.06
CA GLY A 93 4.38 -10.15 -15.02
C GLY A 93 4.98 -9.64 -16.33
N GLY A 94 6.25 -9.91 -16.63
CA GLY A 94 6.95 -9.42 -17.82
C GLY A 94 7.30 -7.93 -17.66
N LYS A 95 6.98 -7.12 -18.69
CA LYS A 95 7.19 -5.67 -18.62
C LYS A 95 6.01 -4.96 -18.01
N TYR A 96 6.29 -3.87 -17.28
CA TYR A 96 5.31 -3.06 -16.55
C TYR A 96 5.31 -1.62 -17.05
N PRO A 97 4.61 -1.31 -18.16
CA PRO A 97 4.64 0.03 -18.74
C PRO A 97 4.09 1.13 -17.81
N TYR A 98 3.18 0.81 -16.89
CA TYR A 98 2.56 1.77 -16.00
C TYR A 98 2.76 1.39 -14.54
N VAL A 99 3.35 2.30 -13.76
CA VAL A 99 3.59 2.14 -12.33
C VAL A 99 2.92 3.26 -11.56
N TYR A 100 2.14 2.91 -10.55
CA TYR A 100 1.48 3.84 -9.64
C TYR A 100 2.18 3.78 -8.30
N VAL A 101 2.52 4.93 -7.75
CA VAL A 101 3.21 5.04 -6.46
C VAL A 101 2.54 6.03 -5.54
N ASP A 102 2.61 5.77 -4.25
CA ASP A 102 2.09 6.66 -3.21
C ASP A 102 2.80 6.39 -1.87
N GLY A 103 2.80 7.38 -0.99
CA GLY A 103 3.28 7.26 0.38
C GLY A 103 2.13 7.25 1.39
N ILE A 104 2.22 6.39 2.39
CA ILE A 104 1.29 6.34 3.51
C ILE A 104 2.04 6.65 4.78
N TYR A 105 1.58 7.66 5.53
CA TYR A 105 2.15 7.98 6.84
C TYR A 105 1.40 7.23 7.94
N LEU A 106 2.14 6.49 8.75
CA LEU A 106 1.66 5.79 9.93
C LEU A 106 2.41 6.30 11.17
N ARG A 107 1.74 6.24 12.32
CA ARG A 107 2.35 6.66 13.59
C ARG A 107 3.09 5.50 14.23
N ARG A 108 4.34 5.72 14.62
CA ARG A 108 5.12 4.82 15.47
C ARG A 108 5.43 5.49 16.80
N ASN A 109 5.67 4.69 17.83
CA ASN A 109 6.19 5.13 19.11
C ASN A 109 7.69 4.77 19.17
N TRP A 110 8.53 5.76 19.41
CA TRP A 110 9.96 5.56 19.56
C TRP A 110 10.40 6.23 20.86
N GLY A 111 10.77 5.43 21.88
CA GLY A 111 11.24 5.96 23.17
C GLY A 111 10.27 6.87 23.91
N GLY A 112 8.94 6.72 23.69
CA GLY A 112 7.90 7.59 24.26
C GLY A 112 7.47 8.74 23.36
N GLU A 113 8.19 8.98 22.26
CA GLU A 113 7.87 10.01 21.25
C GLU A 113 7.10 9.41 20.07
N TYR A 114 6.13 10.17 19.54
CA TYR A 114 5.35 9.76 18.39
C TYR A 114 5.93 10.34 17.11
N GLU A 115 6.37 9.47 16.22
CA GLU A 115 6.87 9.85 14.90
C GLU A 115 6.00 9.29 13.78
N ASN A 116 6.03 9.95 12.63
CA ASN A 116 5.43 9.40 11.43
C ASN A 116 6.49 8.60 10.65
N VAL A 117 6.14 7.38 10.29
CA VAL A 117 6.92 6.57 9.35
C VAL A 117 6.20 6.57 8.00
N ALA A 118 6.92 6.80 6.92
CA ALA A 118 6.40 6.68 5.57
C ALA A 118 6.48 5.23 5.11
N ILE A 119 5.38 4.68 4.62
CA ILE A 119 5.36 3.40 3.90
C ILE A 119 5.09 3.71 2.44
N LEU A 120 6.09 3.45 1.61
CA LEU A 120 6.02 3.62 0.16
C LEU A 120 5.36 2.39 -0.45
N VAL A 121 4.38 2.58 -1.32
CA VAL A 121 3.60 1.51 -1.96
C VAL A 121 3.65 1.67 -3.47
N ALA A 122 3.77 0.56 -4.19
CA ALA A 122 3.72 0.54 -5.64
C ALA A 122 2.78 -0.56 -6.18
N ILE A 123 2.07 -0.19 -7.24
CA ILE A 123 1.23 -1.07 -8.05
C ILE A 123 1.67 -0.86 -9.50
N ALA A 124 1.64 -1.91 -10.31
CA ALA A 124 1.89 -1.78 -11.74
C ALA A 124 0.78 -2.41 -12.58
N VAL A 125 0.79 -2.06 -13.85
CA VAL A 125 0.01 -2.73 -14.90
C VAL A 125 1.02 -3.31 -15.88
N ASN A 126 0.92 -4.61 -16.14
CA ASN A 126 1.78 -5.31 -17.10
C ASN A 126 1.33 -5.09 -18.56
N GLU A 127 2.08 -5.63 -19.52
CA GLU A 127 1.78 -5.49 -20.94
C GLU A 127 0.44 -6.13 -21.35
N ASP A 128 -0.01 -7.15 -20.61
CA ASP A 128 -1.31 -7.82 -20.83
C ASP A 128 -2.49 -7.05 -20.22
N GLY A 129 -2.21 -5.93 -19.52
CA GLY A 129 -3.23 -5.09 -18.88
C GLY A 129 -3.63 -5.52 -17.47
N TYR A 130 -3.01 -6.56 -16.91
CA TYR A 130 -3.27 -7.00 -15.54
C TYR A 130 -2.54 -6.14 -14.51
N ARG A 131 -3.21 -5.92 -13.38
CA ARG A 131 -2.64 -5.20 -12.25
C ARG A 131 -1.87 -6.14 -11.36
N GLU A 132 -0.74 -5.67 -10.87
CA GLU A 132 0.04 -6.36 -9.84
C GLU A 132 0.42 -5.40 -8.72
N VAL A 133 0.22 -5.84 -7.47
CA VAL A 133 0.78 -5.16 -6.30
C VAL A 133 2.26 -5.49 -6.25
N LEU A 134 3.11 -4.51 -6.55
CA LEU A 134 4.57 -4.72 -6.56
C LEU A 134 5.11 -4.89 -5.14
N GLY A 135 4.61 -4.13 -4.18
CA GLY A 135 4.97 -4.24 -2.78
C GLY A 135 4.99 -2.90 -2.06
N ALA A 136 5.54 -2.95 -0.85
CA ALA A 136 5.76 -1.78 -0.01
C ALA A 136 7.12 -1.85 0.68
N ALA A 137 7.67 -0.67 1.02
CA ALA A 137 8.88 -0.53 1.82
C ALA A 137 8.76 0.63 2.80
N GLU A 138 9.49 0.55 3.91
CA GLU A 138 9.60 1.65 4.84
C GLU A 138 10.54 2.71 4.26
N GLY A 139 10.11 3.97 4.27
CA GLY A 139 10.94 5.14 4.07
C GLY A 139 10.99 5.95 5.36
N MET A 140 12.12 6.55 5.69
CA MET A 140 12.18 7.44 6.85
C MET A 140 11.26 8.65 6.63
N LYS A 141 11.28 9.17 5.39
CA LYS A 141 10.41 10.24 4.87
C LYS A 141 10.15 9.96 3.39
N GLU A 142 9.32 10.76 2.74
CA GLU A 142 9.22 10.76 1.27
C GLU A 142 10.37 11.59 0.64
N ASP A 143 11.60 11.31 1.06
CA ASP A 143 12.80 11.95 0.52
C ASP A 143 13.35 11.17 -0.69
N LYS A 144 14.31 11.78 -1.39
CA LYS A 144 14.95 11.19 -2.57
C LYS A 144 15.56 9.82 -2.26
N ALA A 145 16.29 9.69 -1.16
CA ALA A 145 17.01 8.48 -0.80
C ALA A 145 16.05 7.30 -0.57
N SER A 146 14.94 7.52 0.13
CA SER A 146 13.91 6.51 0.36
C SER A 146 13.27 6.06 -0.96
N TRP A 147 12.96 6.98 -1.86
CA TRP A 147 12.38 6.65 -3.17
C TRP A 147 13.39 5.93 -4.08
N VAL A 148 14.66 6.34 -4.11
CA VAL A 148 15.72 5.66 -4.87
C VAL A 148 15.87 4.23 -4.40
N ASN A 149 16.01 4.00 -3.10
CA ASN A 149 16.12 2.67 -2.52
C ASN A 149 14.91 1.79 -2.85
N PHE A 150 13.70 2.36 -2.76
CA PHE A 150 12.46 1.66 -3.09
C PHE A 150 12.41 1.24 -4.56
N PHE A 151 12.72 2.13 -5.48
CA PHE A 151 12.74 1.84 -6.91
C PHE A 151 13.84 0.85 -7.29
N GLN A 152 15.04 0.96 -6.73
CA GLN A 152 16.12 0.00 -6.93
C GLN A 152 15.74 -1.39 -6.42
N TRP A 153 15.09 -1.47 -5.25
CA TRP A 153 14.57 -2.74 -4.74
C TRP A 153 13.49 -3.34 -5.66
N LEU A 154 12.59 -2.55 -6.23
CA LEU A 154 11.62 -3.04 -7.21
C LEU A 154 12.31 -3.56 -8.49
N LYS A 155 13.33 -2.83 -8.99
CA LYS A 155 14.13 -3.28 -10.15
C LYS A 155 14.86 -4.59 -9.87
N SER A 156 15.47 -4.75 -8.71
CA SER A 156 16.17 -5.99 -8.32
C SER A 156 15.25 -7.21 -8.27
N ARG A 157 13.95 -7.00 -8.11
CA ARG A 157 12.92 -8.04 -8.11
C ARG A 157 12.30 -8.30 -9.50
N GLY A 158 12.72 -7.57 -10.52
CA GLY A 158 12.26 -7.77 -11.90
C GLY A 158 11.33 -6.68 -12.44
N LEU A 159 11.23 -5.51 -11.81
CA LEU A 159 10.50 -4.37 -12.41
C LEU A 159 11.27 -3.84 -13.61
N ASP A 160 10.71 -4.01 -14.79
CA ASP A 160 11.28 -3.58 -16.08
C ASP A 160 10.23 -2.99 -17.02
N GLY A 161 10.69 -2.31 -18.09
CA GLY A 161 9.83 -1.77 -19.13
C GLY A 161 8.96 -0.58 -18.71
N VAL A 162 9.30 0.12 -17.63
CA VAL A 162 8.53 1.25 -17.10
C VAL A 162 8.56 2.42 -18.08
N LYS A 163 7.38 2.85 -18.55
CA LYS A 163 7.20 3.99 -19.46
C LYS A 163 6.59 5.20 -18.77
N LEU A 164 5.76 4.97 -17.75
CA LEU A 164 5.06 6.02 -17.02
C LEU A 164 4.98 5.70 -15.54
N ILE A 165 5.35 6.67 -14.71
CA ILE A 165 5.13 6.63 -13.27
C ILE A 165 4.06 7.65 -12.92
N VAL A 166 3.00 7.20 -12.24
CA VAL A 166 1.86 8.01 -11.81
C VAL A 166 1.89 8.18 -10.31
N GLY A 167 1.88 9.40 -9.83
CA GLY A 167 1.91 9.69 -8.38
C GLY A 167 1.46 11.11 -8.05
N ASP A 168 1.50 11.46 -6.77
CA ASP A 168 1.38 12.86 -6.35
C ASP A 168 2.75 13.56 -6.48
N LYS A 169 2.74 14.89 -6.46
CA LYS A 169 3.97 15.68 -6.57
C LYS A 169 4.76 15.63 -5.25
N CYS A 170 5.83 14.88 -5.28
CA CYS A 170 6.85 14.83 -4.26
C CYS A 170 8.22 15.04 -4.91
N LEU A 171 8.98 16.05 -4.48
CA LEU A 171 10.27 16.37 -5.10
C LEU A 171 11.24 15.21 -5.02
N GLY A 172 11.35 14.56 -3.86
CA GLY A 172 12.23 13.40 -3.68
C GLY A 172 11.88 12.25 -4.62
N MET A 173 10.58 12.00 -4.87
CA MET A 173 10.15 11.00 -5.83
C MET A 173 10.52 11.38 -7.27
N LEU A 174 10.32 12.62 -7.66
CA LEU A 174 10.65 13.09 -9.02
C LEU A 174 12.15 12.95 -9.31
N GLU A 175 13.00 13.34 -8.34
CA GLU A 175 14.45 13.18 -8.46
C GLU A 175 14.85 11.70 -8.56
N ALA A 176 14.21 10.83 -7.75
CA ALA A 176 14.45 9.39 -7.79
C ALA A 176 13.99 8.75 -9.12
N VAL A 177 12.87 9.21 -9.70
CA VAL A 177 12.42 8.76 -11.03
C VAL A 177 13.45 9.12 -12.08
N GLY A 178 13.96 10.35 -12.07
CA GLY A 178 15.00 10.78 -13.02
C GLY A 178 16.29 9.99 -12.90
N GLU A 179 16.64 9.52 -11.70
CA GLU A 179 17.85 8.73 -11.45
C GLU A 179 17.68 7.25 -11.81
N VAL A 180 16.57 6.62 -11.38
CA VAL A 180 16.38 5.17 -11.50
C VAL A 180 15.69 4.76 -12.80
N PHE A 181 14.82 5.63 -13.32
CA PHE A 181 14.03 5.42 -14.53
C PHE A 181 14.15 6.61 -15.51
N PRO A 182 15.35 6.93 -16.03
CA PRO A 182 15.59 8.14 -16.84
C PRO A 182 14.76 8.20 -18.11
N ASP A 183 14.37 7.04 -18.66
CA ASP A 183 13.57 6.94 -19.89
C ASP A 183 12.06 6.98 -19.63
N SER A 184 11.65 6.99 -18.37
CA SER A 184 10.25 7.00 -17.98
C SER A 184 9.70 8.42 -17.87
N LYS A 185 8.42 8.59 -18.25
CA LYS A 185 7.71 9.84 -18.03
C LYS A 185 7.04 9.83 -16.65
N TYR A 186 6.81 11.03 -16.13
CA TYR A 186 6.04 11.24 -14.92
C TYR A 186 4.67 11.84 -15.22
N GLN A 187 3.62 11.31 -14.62
CA GLN A 187 2.27 11.84 -14.64
C GLN A 187 1.84 12.24 -13.23
N ARG A 188 1.59 13.51 -13.01
CA ARG A 188 0.96 13.96 -11.78
C ARG A 188 -0.51 13.56 -11.75
N CYS A 189 -0.97 12.97 -10.66
CA CYS A 189 -2.36 12.62 -10.45
C CYS A 189 -3.26 13.87 -10.57
N THR A 190 -4.21 13.85 -11.51
CA THR A 190 -5.12 14.99 -11.75
C THR A 190 -6.01 15.27 -10.54
N VAL A 191 -6.38 14.25 -9.74
CA VAL A 191 -7.20 14.41 -8.54
C VAL A 191 -6.43 15.17 -7.45
N HIS A 192 -5.16 14.82 -7.21
CA HIS A 192 -4.31 15.53 -6.26
C HIS A 192 -4.02 16.97 -6.73
N PHE A 193 -3.78 17.16 -8.02
CA PHE A 193 -3.66 18.48 -8.60
C PHE A 193 -4.92 19.34 -8.34
N TYR A 194 -6.14 18.79 -8.57
CA TYR A 194 -7.38 19.50 -8.28
C TYR A 194 -7.49 19.86 -6.79
N ARG A 195 -7.23 18.93 -5.89
CA ARG A 195 -7.25 19.17 -4.44
C ARG A 195 -6.28 20.28 -4.05
N ASN A 196 -5.10 20.29 -4.66
CA ASN A 196 -4.09 21.33 -4.42
C ASN A 196 -4.57 22.72 -4.87
N VAL A 197 -5.23 22.81 -6.03
CA VAL A 197 -5.84 24.07 -6.48
C VAL A 197 -7.00 24.47 -5.58
N PHE A 198 -7.87 23.53 -5.17
CA PHE A 198 -9.01 23.81 -4.28
C PHE A 198 -8.59 24.34 -2.91
N SER A 199 -7.40 23.96 -2.41
CA SER A 199 -6.93 24.42 -1.11
C SER A 199 -6.73 25.92 -0.99
N VAL A 200 -6.63 26.63 -2.11
CA VAL A 200 -6.47 28.10 -2.17
C VAL A 200 -7.70 28.81 -2.74
N VAL A 201 -8.81 28.10 -2.88
CA VAL A 201 -10.06 28.63 -3.44
C VAL A 201 -11.14 28.70 -2.35
N PRO A 202 -11.90 29.81 -2.24
CA PRO A 202 -13.04 29.88 -1.33
C PRO A 202 -14.03 28.75 -1.57
N ARG A 203 -14.60 28.16 -0.49
CA ARG A 203 -15.52 27.00 -0.57
C ARG A 203 -16.69 27.22 -1.53
N SER A 204 -17.24 28.45 -1.57
CA SER A 204 -18.34 28.83 -2.49
C SER A 204 -17.98 28.69 -3.98
N ARG A 205 -16.69 28.81 -4.33
CA ARG A 205 -16.23 28.76 -5.71
C ARG A 205 -15.62 27.42 -6.13
N VAL A 206 -15.46 26.45 -5.22
CA VAL A 206 -14.86 25.14 -5.51
C VAL A 206 -15.61 24.37 -6.61
N LYS A 207 -16.95 24.43 -6.62
CA LYS A 207 -17.75 23.76 -7.67
C LYS A 207 -17.48 24.32 -9.07
N LEU A 208 -17.33 25.65 -9.19
CA LEU A 208 -17.00 26.31 -10.44
C LEU A 208 -15.57 25.94 -10.87
N MET A 209 -14.61 26.03 -9.94
CA MET A 209 -13.23 25.62 -10.16
C MET A 209 -13.13 24.18 -10.66
N ALA A 210 -13.87 23.25 -10.05
CA ALA A 210 -13.88 21.86 -10.47
C ALA A 210 -14.34 21.69 -11.93
N LYS A 211 -15.34 22.46 -12.39
CA LYS A 211 -15.78 22.45 -13.78
C LYS A 211 -14.67 22.98 -14.73
N MET A 212 -14.00 24.06 -14.33
CA MET A 212 -12.92 24.67 -15.13
C MET A 212 -11.74 23.72 -15.28
N LEU A 213 -11.28 23.10 -14.19
CA LEU A 213 -10.15 22.16 -14.21
C LEU A 213 -10.50 20.87 -14.98
N LYS A 214 -11.71 20.35 -14.83
CA LYS A 214 -12.17 19.19 -15.60
C LYS A 214 -12.21 19.49 -17.10
N ALA A 215 -12.56 20.70 -17.50
CA ALA A 215 -12.58 21.12 -18.90
C ALA A 215 -11.19 21.08 -19.54
N ILE A 216 -10.11 21.29 -18.78
CA ILE A 216 -8.72 21.14 -19.28
C ILE A 216 -8.46 19.68 -19.66
N HIS A 217 -8.81 18.73 -18.77
CA HIS A 217 -8.54 17.31 -18.98
C HIS A 217 -9.63 16.57 -19.79
N ALA A 218 -10.62 17.29 -20.28
CA ALA A 218 -11.64 16.77 -21.21
C ALA A 218 -11.30 17.07 -22.68
N GLN A 219 -10.18 17.74 -22.95
CA GLN A 219 -9.77 18.07 -24.33
C GLN A 219 -9.24 16.83 -25.06
N GLU A 220 -9.43 16.82 -26.37
CA GLU A 220 -9.06 15.70 -27.25
C GLU A 220 -7.55 15.58 -27.51
N SER A 221 -6.79 16.64 -27.29
CA SER A 221 -5.35 16.67 -27.52
C SER A 221 -4.61 17.46 -26.45
N LYS A 222 -3.31 17.15 -26.30
CA LYS A 222 -2.41 17.88 -25.38
C LYS A 222 -2.33 19.37 -25.74
N LYS A 223 -2.36 19.70 -27.04
CA LYS A 223 -2.35 21.09 -27.51
C LYS A 223 -3.63 21.82 -27.07
N ALA A 224 -4.79 21.23 -27.32
CA ALA A 224 -6.07 21.81 -26.92
C ALA A 224 -6.17 21.93 -25.39
N ALA A 225 -5.67 20.96 -24.64
CA ALA A 225 -5.62 21.02 -23.17
C ALA A 225 -4.75 22.18 -22.67
N ARG A 226 -3.59 22.43 -23.29
CA ARG A 226 -2.73 23.58 -22.97
C ARG A 226 -3.40 24.92 -23.27
N GLU A 227 -4.06 25.04 -24.41
CA GLU A 227 -4.82 26.26 -24.78
C GLU A 227 -5.96 26.49 -23.80
N LYS A 228 -6.69 25.43 -23.43
CA LYS A 228 -7.75 25.50 -22.42
C LYS A 228 -7.21 25.89 -21.05
N ALA A 229 -6.06 25.37 -20.65
CA ALA A 229 -5.40 25.72 -19.39
C ALA A 229 -5.03 27.22 -19.35
N LYS A 230 -4.48 27.77 -20.45
CA LYS A 230 -4.19 29.21 -20.55
C LYS A 230 -5.46 30.06 -20.40
N ALA A 231 -6.55 29.67 -21.05
CA ALA A 231 -7.83 30.36 -20.93
C ALA A 231 -8.37 30.29 -19.48
N VAL A 232 -8.24 29.14 -18.81
CA VAL A 232 -8.63 28.97 -17.40
C VAL A 232 -7.78 29.88 -16.51
N VAL A 233 -6.47 29.93 -16.70
CA VAL A 233 -5.57 30.82 -15.94
C VAL A 233 -5.96 32.29 -16.11
N ALA A 234 -6.24 32.74 -17.33
CA ALA A 234 -6.71 34.10 -17.59
C ALA A 234 -8.01 34.41 -16.84
N GLN A 235 -9.00 33.53 -16.93
CA GLN A 235 -10.27 33.67 -16.24
C GLN A 235 -10.10 33.70 -14.70
N LEU A 236 -9.18 32.89 -14.14
CA LEU A 236 -8.89 32.91 -12.71
C LEU A 236 -8.23 34.23 -12.26
N LYS A 237 -7.37 34.82 -13.10
CA LYS A 237 -6.79 36.13 -12.84
C LYS A 237 -7.87 37.24 -12.83
N GLU A 238 -8.80 37.21 -13.76
CA GLU A 238 -9.98 38.11 -13.78
C GLU A 238 -10.88 37.95 -12.55
N MET A 239 -11.08 36.71 -12.10
CA MET A 239 -11.82 36.38 -10.86
C MET A 239 -11.06 36.76 -9.58
N LYS A 240 -9.89 37.35 -9.66
CA LYS A 240 -8.99 37.71 -8.56
C LYS A 240 -8.51 36.48 -7.73
N LEU A 241 -8.49 35.29 -8.34
CA LEU A 241 -7.96 34.05 -7.73
C LEU A 241 -6.50 33.81 -8.15
N LYS A 242 -5.62 34.75 -7.83
CA LYS A 242 -4.22 34.76 -8.29
C LYS A 242 -3.44 33.52 -7.87
N GLU A 243 -3.62 33.04 -6.64
CA GLU A 243 -2.92 31.83 -6.15
C GLU A 243 -3.38 30.56 -6.89
N ALA A 244 -4.67 30.44 -7.16
CA ALA A 244 -5.19 29.32 -7.93
C ALA A 244 -4.69 29.37 -9.38
N ALA A 245 -4.67 30.57 -10.00
CA ALA A 245 -4.12 30.78 -11.33
C ALA A 245 -2.64 30.34 -11.39
N LYS A 246 -1.82 30.75 -10.41
CA LYS A 246 -0.41 30.36 -10.32
C LYS A 246 -0.25 28.86 -10.17
N LYS A 247 -1.01 28.20 -9.27
CA LYS A 247 -0.94 26.74 -9.11
C LYS A 247 -1.29 25.98 -10.39
N VAL A 248 -2.26 26.47 -11.17
CA VAL A 248 -2.59 25.87 -12.47
C VAL A 248 -1.45 26.10 -13.46
N GLU A 249 -0.95 27.32 -13.59
CA GLU A 249 0.11 27.70 -14.50
C GLU A 249 1.41 26.89 -14.27
N ASP A 250 1.81 26.75 -13.01
CA ASP A 250 3.06 26.08 -12.60
C ASP A 250 2.99 24.54 -12.69
N SER A 251 1.80 23.95 -12.73
CA SER A 251 1.68 22.50 -12.53
C SER A 251 0.83 21.77 -13.55
N VAL A 252 0.13 22.44 -14.42
CA VAL A 252 -0.79 21.79 -15.39
C VAL A 252 -0.08 20.86 -16.34
N GLU A 253 1.13 21.22 -16.79
CA GLU A 253 1.88 20.43 -17.76
C GLU A 253 2.20 19.01 -17.26
N GLU A 254 2.56 18.87 -15.97
CA GLU A 254 2.80 17.59 -15.32
C GLU A 254 1.55 16.69 -15.29
N THR A 255 0.36 17.27 -15.43
CA THR A 255 -0.92 16.56 -15.42
C THR A 255 -1.37 16.13 -16.81
N LEU A 256 -0.67 16.52 -17.86
CA LEU A 256 -1.02 16.26 -19.26
C LEU A 256 -0.11 15.20 -19.92
N THR A 257 0.78 14.58 -19.18
CA THR A 257 1.70 13.56 -19.69
C THR A 257 0.97 12.34 -20.25
N TYR A 258 -0.19 12.01 -19.69
CA TYR A 258 -1.04 10.90 -20.15
C TYR A 258 -1.45 11.04 -21.63
N CYS A 259 -1.52 12.25 -22.17
CA CYS A 259 -1.83 12.50 -23.58
C CYS A 259 -0.77 11.96 -24.56
N ASP A 260 0.42 11.60 -24.07
CA ASP A 260 1.50 11.03 -24.88
C ASP A 260 1.35 9.50 -25.04
N PHE A 261 0.29 8.90 -24.48
CA PHE A 261 0.00 7.47 -24.44
C PHE A 261 -1.29 7.14 -25.20
N PRO A 262 -1.57 5.87 -25.53
CA PRO A 262 -2.79 5.47 -26.22
C PRO A 262 -4.05 6.01 -25.55
N TYR A 263 -5.00 6.46 -26.37
CA TYR A 263 -6.23 7.13 -25.88
C TYR A 263 -7.04 6.25 -24.94
N GLU A 264 -7.08 4.95 -25.20
CA GLU A 264 -7.79 3.93 -24.41
C GLU A 264 -7.26 3.86 -22.96
N HIS A 265 -5.99 4.21 -22.76
CA HIS A 265 -5.35 4.19 -21.46
C HIS A 265 -5.53 5.50 -20.67
N CYS A 266 -5.77 6.64 -21.37
CA CYS A 266 -5.75 7.98 -20.80
C CYS A 266 -6.60 8.14 -19.52
N THR A 267 -7.80 7.59 -19.50
CA THR A 267 -8.71 7.69 -18.35
C THR A 267 -8.18 6.98 -17.10
N ARG A 268 -7.38 5.95 -17.28
CA ARG A 268 -6.82 5.12 -16.20
C ARG A 268 -5.49 5.64 -15.67
N ILE A 269 -4.63 6.13 -16.58
CA ILE A 269 -3.27 6.56 -16.23
C ILE A 269 -3.16 8.03 -15.79
N ARG A 270 -4.20 8.86 -15.96
CA ARG A 270 -4.21 10.26 -15.51
C ARG A 270 -4.47 10.45 -14.01
N THR A 271 -4.88 9.39 -13.30
CA THR A 271 -5.22 9.44 -11.87
C THR A 271 -4.55 8.31 -11.10
N ASN A 272 -4.34 8.54 -9.81
CA ASN A 272 -3.81 7.54 -8.88
C ASN A 272 -4.92 6.80 -8.11
N ASN A 273 -6.15 6.77 -8.65
CA ASN A 273 -7.33 6.19 -7.99
C ASN A 273 -7.15 4.71 -7.61
N VAL A 274 -6.37 3.98 -8.39
CA VAL A 274 -6.07 2.56 -8.16
C VAL A 274 -5.39 2.38 -6.81
N ILE A 275 -4.31 3.12 -6.57
CA ILE A 275 -3.55 3.04 -5.31
C ILE A 275 -4.28 3.76 -4.16
N GLU A 276 -5.03 4.84 -4.44
CA GLU A 276 -5.84 5.51 -3.41
C GLU A 276 -6.90 4.56 -2.81
N ARG A 277 -7.51 3.70 -3.63
CA ARG A 277 -8.46 2.70 -3.15
C ARG A 277 -7.76 1.68 -2.24
N LEU A 278 -6.59 1.21 -2.63
CA LEU A 278 -5.77 0.31 -1.83
C LEU A 278 -5.34 0.95 -0.52
N ASN A 279 -4.85 2.19 -0.56
CA ASN A 279 -4.45 2.96 0.61
C ASN A 279 -5.60 3.19 1.59
N ARG A 280 -6.84 3.31 1.10
CA ARG A 280 -8.03 3.39 1.94
C ARG A 280 -8.25 2.11 2.74
N GLU A 281 -8.07 0.94 2.11
CA GLU A 281 -8.16 -0.35 2.79
C GLU A 281 -7.03 -0.53 3.82
N ILE A 282 -5.81 -0.13 3.48
CA ILE A 282 -4.69 -0.14 4.42
C ILE A 282 -5.00 0.77 5.61
N ARG A 283 -5.41 2.03 5.38
CA ARG A 283 -5.72 2.98 6.45
C ARG A 283 -6.88 2.52 7.33
N ARG A 284 -7.88 1.86 6.77
CA ARG A 284 -8.97 1.28 7.55
C ARG A 284 -8.45 0.27 8.57
N ARG A 285 -7.45 -0.51 8.19
CA ARG A 285 -6.84 -1.51 9.04
C ARG A 285 -5.87 -0.92 10.06
N THR A 286 -4.98 -0.03 9.62
CA THR A 286 -3.97 0.59 10.48
C THR A 286 -4.57 1.52 11.54
N ARG A 287 -5.71 2.16 11.27
CA ARG A 287 -6.44 2.97 12.26
C ARG A 287 -6.92 2.18 13.47
N VAL A 288 -7.23 0.90 13.30
CA VAL A 288 -7.64 0.02 14.41
C VAL A 288 -6.47 -0.24 15.38
N VAL A 289 -5.26 -0.31 14.84
CA VAL A 289 -4.03 -0.49 15.64
C VAL A 289 -3.63 0.82 16.34
N GLY A 290 -3.83 1.95 15.67
CA GLY A 290 -3.51 3.29 16.16
C GLY A 290 -2.04 3.63 16.04
N THR A 291 -1.20 3.10 16.91
CA THR A 291 0.25 3.37 16.95
C THR A 291 1.03 2.06 16.91
N PHE A 292 2.11 2.03 16.14
CA PHE A 292 2.98 0.87 15.99
C PHE A 292 4.21 1.00 16.91
N PRO A 293 4.74 -0.12 17.44
CA PRO A 293 5.94 -0.09 18.27
C PRO A 293 7.19 0.32 17.46
N ASP A 294 7.22 -0.03 16.17
CA ASP A 294 8.31 0.25 15.24
C ASP A 294 7.83 0.32 13.79
N GLY A 295 8.70 0.75 12.89
CA GLY A 295 8.40 0.85 11.45
C GLY A 295 8.20 -0.53 10.80
N ASN A 296 8.95 -1.54 11.23
CA ASN A 296 8.82 -2.89 10.69
C ASN A 296 7.43 -3.49 10.99
N SER A 297 6.91 -3.32 12.20
CA SER A 297 5.55 -3.76 12.56
C SER A 297 4.48 -3.08 11.70
N ALA A 298 4.66 -1.79 11.41
CA ALA A 298 3.79 -1.05 10.49
C ALA A 298 3.88 -1.60 9.07
N LEU A 299 5.10 -1.82 8.56
CA LEU A 299 5.35 -2.38 7.23
C LEU A 299 4.75 -3.78 7.09
N MET A 300 4.95 -4.67 8.08
CA MET A 300 4.42 -6.04 8.05
C MET A 300 2.88 -6.05 7.99
N LEU A 301 2.20 -5.20 8.75
CA LEU A 301 0.74 -5.12 8.68
C LEU A 301 0.27 -4.60 7.32
N VAL A 302 0.95 -3.59 6.76
CA VAL A 302 0.66 -3.08 5.42
C VAL A 302 0.86 -4.18 4.38
N CYS A 303 1.99 -4.90 4.40
CA CYS A 303 2.30 -5.99 3.47
C CYS A 303 1.34 -7.17 3.61
N ALA A 304 0.92 -7.54 4.82
CA ALA A 304 -0.12 -8.55 5.03
C ALA A 304 -1.43 -8.17 4.33
N ARG A 305 -1.83 -6.89 4.47
CA ARG A 305 -3.04 -6.40 3.78
C ARG A 305 -2.88 -6.34 2.27
N LEU A 306 -1.73 -5.92 1.77
CA LEU A 306 -1.41 -5.93 0.35
C LEU A 306 -1.46 -7.34 -0.24
N ARG A 307 -0.85 -8.32 0.43
CA ARG A 307 -0.88 -9.74 0.05
C ARG A 307 -2.32 -10.26 -0.05
N HIS A 308 -3.13 -9.96 0.97
CA HIS A 308 -4.53 -10.37 0.97
C HIS A 308 -5.30 -9.77 -0.21
N VAL A 309 -5.14 -8.46 -0.48
CA VAL A 309 -5.82 -7.78 -1.60
C VAL A 309 -5.32 -8.31 -2.94
N ALA A 310 -4.02 -8.58 -3.09
CA ALA A 310 -3.45 -9.15 -4.31
C ALA A 310 -4.03 -10.52 -4.65
N GLY A 311 -4.42 -11.33 -3.63
CA GLY A 311 -5.07 -12.63 -3.80
C GLY A 311 -6.57 -12.56 -4.12
N THR A 312 -7.18 -11.36 -4.13
CA THR A 312 -8.60 -11.17 -4.47
C THR A 312 -8.77 -10.85 -5.96
N GLN A 313 -10.02 -10.83 -6.43
CA GLN A 313 -10.35 -10.38 -7.80
C GLN A 313 -9.81 -8.98 -8.14
N TRP A 314 -9.52 -8.15 -7.14
CA TRP A 314 -8.94 -6.83 -7.37
C TRP A 314 -7.55 -6.88 -8.02
N GLY A 315 -6.74 -7.89 -7.71
CA GLY A 315 -5.42 -8.12 -8.31
C GLY A 315 -5.48 -8.72 -9.73
N ASN A 316 -6.65 -9.18 -10.16
CA ASN A 316 -6.82 -9.94 -11.42
C ASN A 316 -7.67 -9.18 -12.47
N ILE A 317 -7.91 -7.87 -12.30
CA ILE A 317 -8.72 -7.06 -13.24
C ILE A 317 -7.89 -5.92 -13.80
#